data_0a4e1a2435f6d96c941c9d6759cc24d9
#
_entry.id   0a4e1a2435f6d96c941c9d6759cc24d9
#
_cell.length_a   1.000
_cell.length_b   1.000
_cell.length_c   1.000
_cell.angle_alpha   90.00
_cell.angle_beta   90.00
_cell.angle_gamma   90.00
#
_symmetry.space_group_name_H-M   'P 1'
#
loop_
_entity.id
_entity.type
_entity.pdbx_description
1 polymer ?
#
loop_
_entity_poly.entity_id
_entity_poly.type
_entity_poly.pdbx_seq_one_letter_code
_entity_poly.pdbx_strand_id
1 'polypeptide(L)'
;MSLQPHIRLDESVRAQCALLPGDPARLDRIAPFLSNVRELAYNREYRSLVGEYEGLPVLAVSTGIGGASAGIAVEELHNIGVTAMIRIGSCGALQPKVKLGDLILVSGAVRDDGASKMYVDSIFPAVADAGLLSACMRAAEALGVPYHTGIARCQ
;
A
#
# COMPACT_ATOMS: atom_id res chain seq x y z
N MET A 1 -19.79 7.69 13.85
CA MET A 1 -18.57 7.38 13.10
C MET A 1 -17.40 7.58 14.03
N SER A 2 -16.62 6.55 14.30
CA SER A 2 -15.52 6.66 15.27
C SER A 2 -14.22 6.94 14.55
N LEU A 3 -13.53 7.99 14.98
CA LEU A 3 -12.18 8.31 14.54
C LEU A 3 -11.25 7.13 14.87
N GLN A 4 -10.53 6.63 13.87
CA GLN A 4 -9.60 5.53 14.07
C GLN A 4 -8.41 5.99 14.95
N PRO A 5 -8.00 5.19 15.93
CA PRO A 5 -7.08 5.65 16.97
C PRO A 5 -5.65 5.94 16.47
N HIS A 6 -5.18 5.24 15.46
CA HIS A 6 -3.80 5.40 14.97
C HIS A 6 -3.72 6.28 13.73
N ILE A 7 -4.45 5.96 12.67
CA ILE A 7 -4.43 6.76 11.43
C ILE A 7 -5.16 8.10 11.55
N ARG A 8 -5.98 8.28 12.59
CA ARG A 8 -6.76 9.52 12.84
C ARG A 8 -7.68 9.93 11.69
N LEU A 9 -8.27 8.95 11.03
CA LEU A 9 -9.25 9.13 9.96
C LEU A 9 -10.58 8.47 10.34
N ASP A 10 -11.64 8.88 9.66
CA ASP A 10 -12.97 8.28 9.76
C ASP A 10 -13.61 8.15 8.37
N GLU A 11 -14.80 7.61 8.30
CA GLU A 11 -15.55 7.35 7.05
C GLU A 11 -15.83 8.60 6.20
N SER A 12 -15.66 9.81 6.74
CA SER A 12 -15.85 11.06 5.99
C SER A 12 -14.83 11.27 4.87
N VAL A 13 -13.72 10.54 4.90
CA VAL A 13 -12.70 10.54 3.83
C VAL A 13 -13.25 10.04 2.50
N ARG A 14 -14.20 9.10 2.51
CA ARG A 14 -14.90 8.55 1.34
C ARG A 14 -14.02 8.02 0.21
N ALA A 15 -12.79 7.60 0.50
CA ALA A 15 -11.90 6.97 -0.47
C ALA A 15 -12.01 5.44 -0.35
N GLN A 16 -12.17 4.75 -1.46
CA GLN A 16 -12.18 3.29 -1.52
C GLN A 16 -10.81 2.69 -1.87
N CYS A 17 -9.91 3.51 -2.40
CA CYS A 17 -8.57 3.10 -2.80
C CYS A 17 -7.52 3.81 -1.95
N ALA A 18 -6.50 3.06 -1.49
CA ALA A 18 -5.39 3.62 -0.75
C ALA A 18 -4.03 3.14 -1.28
N LEU A 19 -3.08 4.07 -1.34
CA LEU A 19 -1.66 3.82 -1.58
C LEU A 19 -0.91 3.84 -0.25
N LEU A 20 -0.14 2.80 0.04
CA LEU A 20 0.49 2.59 1.34
C LEU A 20 2.04 2.60 1.22
N PRO A 21 2.70 3.76 1.19
CA PRO A 21 4.14 3.81 1.33
C PRO A 21 4.56 3.53 2.80
N GLY A 22 5.79 3.07 3.00
CA GLY A 22 6.33 2.91 4.36
C GLY A 22 6.71 4.25 4.99
N ASP A 23 7.47 5.05 4.26
CA ASP A 23 8.01 6.34 4.70
C ASP A 23 6.99 7.47 4.50
N PRO A 24 6.69 8.28 5.57
CA PRO A 24 5.81 9.44 5.46
C PRO A 24 6.25 10.46 4.41
N ALA A 25 7.55 10.64 4.18
CA ALA A 25 8.07 11.56 3.17
C ALA A 25 7.72 11.16 1.73
N ARG A 26 7.37 9.90 1.48
CA ARG A 26 6.94 9.46 0.15
C ARG A 26 5.59 9.99 -0.28
N LEU A 27 4.77 10.48 0.65
CA LEU A 27 3.52 11.14 0.30
C LEU A 27 3.76 12.39 -0.57
N ASP A 28 4.87 13.10 -0.33
CA ASP A 28 5.25 14.27 -1.13
C ASP A 28 5.60 13.92 -2.59
N ARG A 29 5.95 12.65 -2.85
CA ARG A 29 6.18 12.13 -4.21
C ARG A 29 4.91 11.61 -4.86
N ILE A 30 3.88 11.25 -4.09
CA ILE A 30 2.58 10.80 -4.59
C ILE A 30 1.69 12.01 -4.91
N ALA A 31 1.72 13.02 -4.07
CA ALA A 31 0.87 14.21 -4.18
C ALA A 31 0.86 14.87 -5.58
N PRO A 32 2.00 15.01 -6.31
CA PRO A 32 2.01 15.63 -7.64
C PRO A 32 1.22 14.88 -8.73
N PHE A 33 0.88 13.62 -8.50
CA PHE A 33 0.07 12.82 -9.44
C PHE A 33 -1.44 12.94 -9.17
N LEU A 34 -1.83 13.65 -8.12
CA LEU A 34 -3.23 13.82 -7.72
C LEU A 34 -3.66 15.27 -7.87
N SER A 35 -4.91 15.50 -8.17
CA SER A 35 -5.56 16.82 -8.09
C SER A 35 -6.27 16.99 -6.75
N ASN A 36 -6.60 18.23 -6.38
CA ASN A 36 -7.34 18.57 -5.15
C ASN A 36 -6.74 17.95 -3.87
N VAL A 37 -5.41 17.89 -3.81
CA VAL A 37 -4.69 17.27 -2.69
C VAL A 37 -4.94 18.02 -1.39
N ARG A 38 -5.24 17.26 -0.34
CA ARG A 38 -5.45 17.78 1.01
C ARG A 38 -4.79 16.85 2.03
N GLU A 39 -3.93 17.40 2.87
CA GLU A 39 -3.42 16.70 4.06
C GLU A 39 -4.56 16.42 5.03
N LEU A 40 -4.56 15.25 5.65
CA LEU A 40 -5.61 14.83 6.58
C LEU A 40 -5.11 14.74 8.02
N ALA A 41 -4.12 13.90 8.26
CA ALA A 41 -3.58 13.66 9.59
C ALA A 41 -2.10 13.27 9.54
N TYR A 42 -1.41 13.51 10.65
CA TYR A 42 -0.08 12.97 10.88
C TYR A 42 0.04 12.59 12.36
N ASN A 43 0.02 11.30 12.61
CA ASN A 43 0.11 10.74 13.96
C ASN A 43 1.08 9.57 13.96
N ARG A 44 2.15 9.65 14.72
CA ARG A 44 3.24 8.67 14.73
C ARG A 44 3.82 8.50 13.32
N GLU A 45 3.91 7.25 12.82
CA GLU A 45 4.32 6.88 11.46
C GLU A 45 3.22 7.06 10.40
N TYR A 46 1.98 7.33 10.80
CA TYR A 46 0.83 7.44 9.91
C TYR A 46 0.60 8.90 9.50
N ARG A 47 1.17 9.27 8.37
CA ARG A 47 0.84 10.52 7.66
C ARG A 47 -0.16 10.18 6.56
N SER A 48 -1.15 11.03 6.34
CA SER A 48 -2.17 10.79 5.33
C SER A 48 -2.53 12.02 4.53
N LEU A 49 -2.82 11.82 3.26
CA LEU A 49 -3.41 12.80 2.36
C LEU A 49 -4.46 12.14 1.48
N VAL A 50 -5.40 12.91 1.01
CA VAL A 50 -6.37 12.50 -0.01
C VAL A 50 -6.27 13.45 -1.20
N GLY A 51 -6.43 12.92 -2.38
CA GLY A 51 -6.55 13.67 -3.61
C GLY A 51 -7.43 12.92 -4.60
N GLU A 52 -7.48 13.38 -5.84
CA GLU A 52 -8.25 12.76 -6.90
C GLU A 52 -7.34 12.34 -8.05
N TYR A 53 -7.55 11.16 -8.56
CA TYR A 53 -6.94 10.67 -9.80
C TYR A 53 -8.08 10.33 -10.78
N GLU A 54 -8.14 11.03 -11.91
CA GLU A 54 -9.21 10.89 -12.91
C GLU A 54 -10.64 10.95 -12.30
N GLY A 55 -10.83 11.84 -11.33
CA GLY A 55 -12.10 12.03 -10.64
C GLY A 55 -12.41 11.01 -9.54
N LEU A 56 -11.53 10.05 -9.29
CA LEU A 56 -11.68 9.08 -8.21
C LEU A 56 -10.89 9.50 -6.96
N PRO A 57 -11.49 9.50 -5.77
CA PRO A 57 -10.77 9.77 -4.54
C PRO A 57 -9.72 8.69 -4.27
N VAL A 58 -8.47 9.12 -4.07
CA VAL A 58 -7.34 8.25 -3.72
C VAL A 58 -6.73 8.75 -2.41
N LEU A 59 -6.65 7.85 -1.46
CA LEU A 59 -6.01 8.07 -0.16
C LEU A 59 -4.56 7.60 -0.23
N ALA A 60 -3.63 8.34 0.34
CA ALA A 60 -2.29 7.87 0.62
C ALA A 60 -2.02 7.92 2.12
N VAL A 61 -1.54 6.81 2.68
CA VAL A 61 -1.25 6.69 4.13
C VAL A 61 0.08 5.97 4.31
N SER A 62 1.02 6.59 5.01
CA SER A 62 2.26 5.92 5.38
C SER A 62 2.00 4.88 6.48
N THR A 63 2.73 3.78 6.42
CA THR A 63 2.55 2.65 7.36
C THR A 63 3.71 2.49 8.34
N GLY A 64 4.79 3.26 8.19
CA GLY A 64 6.02 3.01 8.92
C GLY A 64 6.71 1.70 8.47
N ILE A 65 7.51 1.14 9.36
CA ILE A 65 8.30 -0.07 9.15
C ILE A 65 7.69 -1.22 9.96
N GLY A 66 7.56 -2.38 9.33
CA GLY A 66 7.18 -3.63 9.98
C GLY A 66 5.73 -4.04 9.78
N GLY A 67 5.49 -5.34 9.95
CA GLY A 67 4.18 -5.94 9.73
C GLY A 67 3.11 -5.48 10.72
N ALA A 68 3.50 -5.20 11.97
CA ALA A 68 2.56 -4.75 13.00
C ALA A 68 1.97 -3.38 12.68
N SER A 69 2.80 -2.39 12.33
CA SER A 69 2.32 -1.05 11.96
C SER A 69 1.52 -1.07 10.64
N ALA A 70 1.95 -1.87 9.66
CA ALA A 70 1.20 -2.05 8.43
C ALA A 70 -0.17 -2.72 8.69
N GLY A 71 -0.24 -3.71 9.57
CA GLY A 71 -1.49 -4.38 9.96
C GLY A 71 -2.49 -3.41 10.59
N ILE A 72 -2.04 -2.57 11.52
CA ILE A 72 -2.86 -1.52 12.12
C ILE A 72 -3.45 -0.60 11.04
N ALA A 73 -2.60 -0.12 10.11
CA ALA A 73 -3.06 0.76 9.04
C ALA A 73 -4.12 0.08 8.15
N VAL A 74 -3.90 -1.18 7.76
CA VAL A 74 -4.82 -1.95 6.91
C VAL A 74 -6.17 -2.15 7.60
N GLU A 75 -6.17 -2.55 8.88
CA GLU A 75 -7.42 -2.71 9.64
C GLU A 75 -8.20 -1.41 9.77
N GLU A 76 -7.52 -0.34 10.20
CA GLU A 76 -8.18 0.94 10.41
C GLU A 76 -8.68 1.55 9.09
N LEU A 77 -7.96 1.35 7.98
CA LEU A 77 -8.42 1.74 6.64
C LEU A 77 -9.64 0.93 6.19
N HIS A 78 -9.64 -0.39 6.46
CA HIS A 78 -10.79 -1.22 6.18
C HIS A 78 -12.03 -0.76 6.98
N ASN A 79 -11.87 -0.43 8.26
CA ASN A 79 -12.94 0.05 9.13
C ASN A 79 -13.61 1.34 8.61
N ILE A 80 -12.89 2.18 7.88
CA ILE A 80 -13.41 3.42 7.30
C ILE A 80 -13.86 3.28 5.84
N GLY A 81 -13.92 2.04 5.31
CA GLY A 81 -14.49 1.74 3.99
C GLY A 81 -13.50 1.65 2.83
N VAL A 82 -12.19 1.62 3.09
CA VAL A 82 -11.20 1.35 2.04
C VAL A 82 -11.24 -0.13 1.69
N THR A 83 -11.41 -0.44 0.41
CA THR A 83 -11.56 -1.81 -0.09
C THR A 83 -10.40 -2.27 -0.98
N ALA A 84 -9.64 -1.34 -1.54
CA ALA A 84 -8.49 -1.63 -2.39
C ALA A 84 -7.24 -0.92 -1.86
N MET A 85 -6.18 -1.68 -1.59
CA MET A 85 -4.94 -1.16 -1.01
C MET A 85 -3.74 -1.66 -1.81
N ILE A 86 -2.85 -0.74 -2.18
CA ILE A 86 -1.60 -1.07 -2.87
C ILE A 86 -0.44 -0.58 -2.00
N ARG A 87 0.39 -1.51 -1.54
CA ARG A 87 1.62 -1.18 -0.81
C ARG A 87 2.72 -0.78 -1.78
N ILE A 88 3.31 0.39 -1.57
CA ILE A 88 4.41 0.91 -2.37
C ILE A 88 5.68 0.92 -1.51
N GLY A 89 6.61 0.04 -1.82
CA GLY A 89 7.86 -0.11 -1.08
C GLY A 89 9.09 -0.20 -1.97
N SER A 90 10.25 -0.06 -1.38
CA SER A 90 11.52 -0.47 -1.97
C SER A 90 11.89 -1.84 -1.44
N CYS A 91 12.60 -2.63 -2.24
CA CYS A 91 13.04 -3.97 -1.86
C CYS A 91 14.42 -4.27 -2.45
N GLY A 92 15.10 -5.26 -1.90
CA GLY A 92 16.28 -5.87 -2.49
C GLY A 92 15.90 -6.93 -3.52
N ALA A 93 16.53 -6.93 -4.68
CA ALA A 93 16.36 -7.97 -5.67
C ALA A 93 17.20 -9.21 -5.31
N LEU A 94 16.58 -10.39 -5.37
CA LEU A 94 17.24 -11.69 -5.15
C LEU A 94 17.61 -12.39 -6.46
N GLN A 95 17.26 -11.80 -7.60
CA GLN A 95 17.48 -12.37 -8.93
C GLN A 95 18.38 -11.45 -9.75
N PRO A 96 19.46 -11.96 -10.38
CA PRO A 96 20.39 -11.13 -11.18
C PRO A 96 19.76 -10.42 -12.37
N LYS A 97 18.61 -10.92 -12.85
CA LYS A 97 17.88 -10.31 -13.99
C LYS A 97 17.15 -9.03 -13.62
N VAL A 98 16.88 -8.79 -12.32
CA VAL A 98 16.18 -7.59 -11.83
C VAL A 98 17.20 -6.48 -11.65
N LYS A 99 17.01 -5.37 -12.37
CA LYS A 99 17.91 -4.22 -12.34
C LYS A 99 17.42 -3.17 -11.36
N LEU A 100 18.31 -2.27 -10.99
CA LEU A 100 17.95 -1.10 -10.19
C LEU A 100 16.93 -0.24 -10.95
N GLY A 101 15.81 0.04 -10.31
CA GLY A 101 14.71 0.82 -10.89
C GLY A 101 13.60 -0.01 -11.51
N ASP A 102 13.79 -1.31 -11.71
CA ASP A 102 12.72 -2.18 -12.18
C ASP A 102 11.60 -2.29 -11.13
N LEU A 103 10.36 -2.40 -11.57
CA LEU A 103 9.24 -2.70 -10.69
C LEU A 103 9.18 -4.20 -10.38
N ILE A 104 8.84 -4.52 -9.14
CA ILE A 104 8.46 -5.88 -8.75
C ILE A 104 6.99 -5.86 -8.34
N LEU A 105 6.14 -6.46 -9.16
CA LEU A 105 4.72 -6.66 -8.87
C LEU A 105 4.59 -8.00 -8.13
N VAL A 106 4.41 -7.90 -6.81
CA VAL A 106 4.42 -9.07 -5.92
C VAL A 106 3.14 -9.87 -6.11
N SER A 107 3.26 -11.12 -6.55
CA SER A 107 2.13 -12.05 -6.70
C SER A 107 1.82 -12.84 -5.44
N GLY A 108 2.78 -12.93 -4.53
CA GLY A 108 2.64 -13.57 -3.23
C GLY A 108 3.84 -13.28 -2.34
N ALA A 109 3.72 -13.62 -1.07
CA ALA A 109 4.78 -13.38 -0.09
C ALA A 109 5.03 -14.58 0.82
N VAL A 110 6.31 -14.80 1.16
CA VAL A 110 6.68 -15.66 2.29
C VAL A 110 6.45 -14.85 3.57
N ARG A 111 5.58 -15.38 4.43
CA ARG A 111 5.17 -14.74 5.69
C ARG A 111 6.16 -15.06 6.81
N ASP A 112 7.31 -14.40 6.79
CA ASP A 112 8.35 -14.56 7.80
C ASP A 112 8.36 -13.40 8.81
N ASP A 113 7.30 -12.62 8.81
CA ASP A 113 7.02 -11.59 9.80
C ASP A 113 6.36 -12.20 11.07
N GLY A 114 6.38 -11.47 12.15
CA GLY A 114 5.75 -11.90 13.40
C GLY A 114 4.25 -11.56 13.50
N ALA A 115 3.76 -10.61 12.71
CA ALA A 115 2.43 -10.02 12.89
C ALA A 115 1.32 -10.78 12.16
N SER A 116 1.57 -11.20 10.92
CA SER A 116 0.53 -11.80 10.07
C SER A 116 -0.05 -13.10 10.64
N LYS A 117 0.72 -13.82 11.47
CA LYS A 117 0.27 -15.03 12.16
C LYS A 117 -0.85 -14.78 13.19
N MET A 118 -0.97 -13.55 13.66
CA MET A 118 -2.03 -13.16 14.60
C MET A 118 -3.40 -13.06 13.92
N TYR A 119 -3.42 -12.86 12.59
CA TYR A 119 -4.65 -12.73 11.81
C TYR A 119 -5.10 -14.07 11.23
N VAL A 120 -4.17 -14.85 10.70
CA VAL A 120 -4.47 -16.10 10.01
C VAL A 120 -3.30 -17.06 10.11
N ASP A 121 -3.58 -18.35 10.15
CA ASP A 121 -2.56 -19.41 10.23
C ASP A 121 -1.50 -19.25 9.12
N SER A 122 -0.26 -19.60 9.45
CA SER A 122 0.90 -19.47 8.55
C SER A 122 0.80 -20.32 7.29
N ILE A 123 -0.01 -21.37 7.30
CA ILE A 123 -0.27 -22.21 6.12
C ILE A 123 -1.19 -21.51 5.09
N PHE A 124 -1.93 -20.47 5.50
CA PHE A 124 -2.76 -19.72 4.57
C PHE A 124 -1.88 -18.89 3.64
N PRO A 125 -2.02 -19.04 2.31
CA PRO A 125 -1.14 -18.38 1.36
C PRO A 125 -1.33 -16.87 1.36
N ALA A 126 -0.22 -16.11 1.42
CA ALA A 126 -0.23 -14.66 1.23
C ALA A 126 -0.10 -14.37 -0.26
N VAL A 127 -1.22 -14.20 -0.94
CA VAL A 127 -1.30 -13.90 -2.36
C VAL A 127 -1.91 -12.51 -2.59
N ALA A 128 -1.46 -11.84 -3.64
CA ALA A 128 -2.06 -10.59 -4.06
C ALA A 128 -3.45 -10.81 -4.66
N ASP A 129 -4.30 -9.80 -4.59
CA ASP A 129 -5.55 -9.79 -5.35
C ASP A 129 -5.25 -9.86 -6.86
N ALA A 130 -5.84 -10.82 -7.55
CA ALA A 130 -5.56 -11.09 -8.96
C ALA A 130 -5.98 -9.93 -9.88
N GLY A 131 -7.07 -9.23 -9.52
CA GLY A 131 -7.57 -8.07 -10.27
C GLY A 131 -6.63 -6.88 -10.16
N LEU A 132 -6.21 -6.54 -8.94
CA LEU A 132 -5.25 -5.46 -8.70
C LEU A 132 -3.88 -5.77 -9.33
N LEU A 133 -3.39 -7.00 -9.17
CA LEU A 133 -2.11 -7.40 -9.79
C LEU A 133 -2.16 -7.25 -11.31
N SER A 134 -3.22 -7.74 -11.95
CA SER A 134 -3.44 -7.61 -13.39
C SER A 134 -3.55 -6.14 -13.83
N ALA A 135 -4.22 -5.30 -13.04
CA ALA A 135 -4.30 -3.86 -13.33
C ALA A 135 -2.93 -3.18 -13.25
N CYS A 136 -2.11 -3.50 -12.25
CA CYS A 136 -0.75 -2.99 -12.13
C CYS A 136 0.14 -3.43 -13.30
N MET A 137 0.02 -4.68 -13.77
CA MET A 137 0.74 -5.17 -14.94
C MET A 137 0.39 -4.37 -16.20
N ARG A 138 -0.91 -4.21 -16.47
CA ARG A 138 -1.36 -3.40 -17.62
C ARG A 138 -0.89 -1.94 -17.55
N ALA A 139 -0.90 -1.35 -16.35
CA ALA A 139 -0.42 0.02 -16.15
C ALA A 139 1.09 0.13 -16.43
N ALA A 140 1.89 -0.82 -15.95
CA ALA A 140 3.33 -0.86 -16.21
C ALA A 140 3.63 -1.01 -17.72
N GLU A 141 2.89 -1.87 -18.41
CA GLU A 141 2.97 -2.05 -19.87
C GLU A 141 2.62 -0.76 -20.62
N ALA A 142 1.51 -0.13 -20.26
CA ALA A 142 1.06 1.12 -20.90
C ALA A 142 2.06 2.28 -20.70
N LEU A 143 2.76 2.30 -19.58
CA LEU A 143 3.80 3.29 -19.26
C LEU A 143 5.19 2.92 -19.80
N GLY A 144 5.35 1.72 -20.36
CA GLY A 144 6.64 1.22 -20.82
C GLY A 144 7.66 1.00 -19.70
N VAL A 145 7.19 0.76 -18.47
CA VAL A 145 8.05 0.55 -17.30
C VAL A 145 8.41 -0.93 -17.18
N PRO A 146 9.70 -1.28 -17.11
CA PRO A 146 10.13 -2.66 -16.90
C PRO A 146 9.60 -3.21 -15.57
N TYR A 147 9.01 -4.39 -15.59
CA TYR A 147 8.53 -5.03 -14.36
C TYR A 147 8.79 -6.54 -14.35
N HIS A 148 8.81 -7.08 -13.16
CA HIS A 148 8.88 -8.51 -12.88
C HIS A 148 7.72 -8.89 -11.96
N THR A 149 7.24 -10.13 -12.10
CA THR A 149 6.31 -10.72 -11.14
C THR A 149 7.00 -11.83 -10.35
N GLY A 150 6.64 -11.98 -9.09
CA GLY A 150 7.24 -13.03 -8.28
C GLY A 150 6.86 -12.96 -6.81
N ILE A 151 7.52 -13.83 -6.04
CA ILE A 151 7.30 -13.96 -4.61
C ILE A 151 8.28 -13.04 -3.86
N ALA A 152 7.77 -12.24 -2.94
CA ALA A 152 8.56 -11.49 -1.98
C ALA A 152 8.71 -12.26 -0.67
N ARG A 153 9.70 -11.88 0.14
CA ARG A 153 9.80 -12.32 1.53
C ARG A 153 9.56 -11.11 2.43
N CYS A 154 8.61 -11.24 3.33
CA CYS A 154 8.38 -10.30 4.42
C CYS A 154 9.12 -10.80 5.65
N GLN A 155 9.90 -9.93 6.30
CA GLN A 155 10.62 -10.23 7.54
C GLN A 155 10.59 -9.02 8.47
#